data_f2c0de07a6071f34e1664318f3747ac1
#
_entry.id   f2c0de07a6071f34e1664318f3747ac1
#
_cell.length_a   1.000
_cell.length_b   1.000
_cell.length_c   1.000
_cell.angle_alpha   90.00
_cell.angle_beta   90.00
_cell.angle_gamma   90.00
#
_symmetry.space_group_name_H-M   'P 1'
#
loop_
_entity.id
_entity.type
_entity.pdbx_description
1 polymer ?
#
loop_
_entity_poly.entity_id
_entity_poly.type
_entity_poly.pdbx_seq_one_letter_code
_entity_poly.pdbx_strand_id
1 'polypeptide(L)'
;GCDAASQVYVGSKRKACEEVGFISRSYDLAETTSQDDLYQLIDELNNDETIDGILVQLPLPEGLNANLIIEHIHPEKDVDGFHPSNVGKLALRQPGLRPCTPKGIMELIESTNVKPHGLEALVVGASNIVGRPMTLELLLAGCTVTTTHRFTKDLEGKVRNADLIVVAVGKPSFIPGEWIKDGAIVIDVGINRLASGKLVGDVDFDVAKDKAAFITPVPGGVGPMTVASLIENTLIACEQFGK
;
A
#
# COMPACT_ATOMS: atom_id res chain seq x y z
N GLY A 1 8.23 -12.23 -13.22
CA GLY A 1 8.04 -11.45 -14.46
C GLY A 1 9.02 -10.28 -14.59
N CYS A 2 9.11 -9.66 -15.76
CA CYS A 2 10.11 -8.64 -16.08
C CYS A 2 9.62 -7.18 -15.90
N ASP A 3 8.60 -6.94 -15.06
CA ASP A 3 8.10 -5.59 -14.81
C ASP A 3 9.16 -4.71 -14.12
N ALA A 4 9.58 -3.63 -14.79
CA ALA A 4 10.66 -2.78 -14.32
C ALA A 4 10.35 -2.04 -13.01
N ALA A 5 9.08 -1.72 -12.74
CA ALA A 5 8.68 -1.09 -11.48
C ALA A 5 8.77 -2.09 -10.33
N SER A 6 8.32 -3.33 -10.54
CA SER A 6 8.44 -4.41 -9.57
C SER A 6 9.90 -4.71 -9.22
N GLN A 7 10.81 -4.70 -10.19
CA GLN A 7 12.24 -4.93 -9.92
C GLN A 7 12.86 -3.89 -8.96
N VAL A 8 12.50 -2.60 -9.12
CA VAL A 8 12.95 -1.53 -8.23
C VAL A 8 12.41 -1.75 -6.81
N TYR A 9 11.15 -2.12 -6.67
CA TYR A 9 10.53 -2.39 -5.37
C TYR A 9 11.14 -3.62 -4.69
N VAL A 10 11.33 -4.72 -5.43
CA VAL A 10 11.99 -5.93 -4.92
C VAL A 10 13.41 -5.62 -4.44
N GLY A 11 14.17 -4.83 -5.23
CA GLY A 11 15.51 -4.38 -4.83
C GLY A 11 15.52 -3.60 -3.52
N SER A 12 14.58 -2.67 -3.37
CA SER A 12 14.44 -1.87 -2.14
C SER A 12 14.07 -2.73 -0.92
N LYS A 13 13.16 -3.70 -1.09
CA LYS A 13 12.75 -4.63 -0.04
C LYS A 13 13.92 -5.54 0.41
N ARG A 14 14.68 -6.10 -0.56
CA ARG A 14 15.87 -6.92 -0.26
C ARG A 14 16.90 -6.12 0.54
N LYS A 15 17.20 -4.91 0.09
CA LYS A 15 18.16 -4.03 0.77
C LYS A 15 17.70 -3.71 2.20
N ALA A 16 16.43 -3.39 2.40
CA ALA A 16 15.88 -3.14 3.73
C ALA A 16 15.98 -4.37 4.65
N CYS A 17 15.72 -5.59 4.13
CA CYS A 17 15.95 -6.82 4.89
C CYS A 17 17.41 -6.98 5.32
N GLU A 18 18.36 -6.73 4.42
CA GLU A 18 19.79 -6.80 4.72
C GLU A 18 20.20 -5.78 5.80
N GLU A 19 19.72 -4.55 5.71
CA GLU A 19 20.02 -3.47 6.67
C GLU A 19 19.56 -3.78 8.09
N VAL A 20 18.47 -4.53 8.26
CA VAL A 20 17.95 -4.92 9.58
C VAL A 20 18.38 -6.33 10.01
N GLY A 21 19.16 -7.04 9.19
CA GLY A 21 19.67 -8.37 9.48
C GLY A 21 18.68 -9.51 9.22
N PHE A 22 17.62 -9.28 8.44
CA PHE A 22 16.70 -10.34 8.02
C PHE A 22 17.30 -11.19 6.91
N ILE A 23 17.03 -12.49 6.94
CA ILE A 23 17.36 -13.42 5.86
C ILE A 23 16.27 -13.37 4.82
N SER A 24 16.56 -12.77 3.66
CA SER A 24 15.62 -12.70 2.54
C SER A 24 15.89 -13.80 1.52
N ARG A 25 14.90 -14.66 1.27
CA ARG A 25 14.91 -15.64 0.18
C ARG A 25 14.05 -15.13 -0.96
N SER A 26 14.54 -15.19 -2.19
CA SER A 26 13.80 -14.71 -3.37
C SER A 26 13.67 -15.83 -4.40
N TYR A 27 12.48 -15.92 -4.97
CA TYR A 27 12.10 -16.89 -6.00
C TYR A 27 11.71 -16.13 -7.26
N ASP A 28 12.66 -15.97 -8.18
CA ASP A 28 12.44 -15.29 -9.46
C ASP A 28 11.87 -16.32 -10.46
N LEU A 29 10.54 -16.44 -10.48
CA LEU A 29 9.82 -17.43 -11.26
C LEU A 29 9.68 -17.02 -12.73
N ALA A 30 9.65 -18.00 -13.63
CA ALA A 30 9.42 -17.78 -15.05
C ALA A 30 8.00 -17.23 -15.31
N GLU A 31 7.83 -16.50 -16.41
CA GLU A 31 6.49 -15.99 -16.81
C GLU A 31 5.52 -17.14 -17.16
N THR A 32 6.05 -18.31 -17.45
CA THR A 32 5.28 -19.53 -17.76
C THR A 32 4.89 -20.33 -16.52
N THR A 33 5.26 -19.89 -15.32
CA THR A 33 4.89 -20.55 -14.07
C THR A 33 3.37 -20.64 -13.94
N SER A 34 2.85 -21.84 -13.71
CA SER A 34 1.43 -22.06 -13.52
C SER A 34 0.96 -21.62 -12.13
N GLN A 35 -0.36 -21.47 -11.97
CA GLN A 35 -0.93 -21.19 -10.65
C GLN A 35 -0.70 -22.35 -9.67
N ASP A 36 -0.74 -23.59 -10.14
CA ASP A 36 -0.49 -24.78 -9.33
C ASP A 36 0.97 -24.87 -8.85
N ASP A 37 1.95 -24.54 -9.72
CA ASP A 37 3.36 -24.45 -9.32
C ASP A 37 3.57 -23.38 -8.22
N LEU A 38 2.88 -22.24 -8.34
CA LEU A 38 2.96 -21.17 -7.35
C LEU A 38 2.28 -21.57 -6.04
N TYR A 39 1.16 -22.28 -6.09
CA TYR A 39 0.52 -22.85 -4.90
C TYR A 39 1.44 -23.82 -4.18
N GLN A 40 2.06 -24.74 -4.93
CA GLN A 40 3.00 -25.70 -4.34
C GLN A 40 4.16 -25.00 -3.63
N LEU A 41 4.74 -23.97 -4.24
CA LEU A 41 5.80 -23.17 -3.60
C LEU A 41 5.29 -22.47 -2.34
N ILE A 42 4.11 -21.88 -2.38
CA ILE A 42 3.51 -21.22 -1.21
C ILE A 42 3.23 -22.23 -0.09
N ASP A 43 2.77 -23.44 -0.42
CA ASP A 43 2.55 -24.51 0.56
C ASP A 43 3.86 -24.93 1.24
N GLU A 44 4.94 -25.08 0.46
CA GLU A 44 6.27 -25.35 1.02
C GLU A 44 6.71 -24.27 2.00
N LEU A 45 6.53 -22.98 1.64
CA LEU A 45 6.89 -21.84 2.49
C LEU A 45 5.96 -21.69 3.71
N ASN A 46 4.67 -21.98 3.56
CA ASN A 46 3.72 -21.98 4.67
C ASN A 46 4.10 -23.01 5.74
N ASN A 47 4.62 -24.18 5.32
CA ASN A 47 5.00 -25.28 6.21
C ASN A 47 6.46 -25.18 6.69
N ASP A 48 7.29 -24.30 6.15
CA ASP A 48 8.68 -24.08 6.62
C ASP A 48 8.66 -23.22 7.88
N GLU A 49 8.98 -23.80 9.03
CA GLU A 49 9.04 -23.12 10.34
C GLU A 49 10.17 -22.06 10.41
N THR A 50 11.10 -22.04 9.44
CA THR A 50 12.16 -21.01 9.35
C THR A 50 11.74 -19.77 8.56
N ILE A 51 10.52 -19.74 8.02
CA ILE A 51 9.94 -18.63 7.24
C ILE A 51 8.89 -17.91 8.08
N ASP A 52 9.16 -16.69 8.48
CA ASP A 52 8.25 -15.84 9.26
C ASP A 52 7.30 -15.03 8.37
N GLY A 53 7.72 -14.71 7.14
CA GLY A 53 6.93 -13.88 6.24
C GLY A 53 7.02 -14.29 4.78
N ILE A 54 5.89 -14.23 4.09
CA ILE A 54 5.76 -14.52 2.66
C ILE A 54 5.16 -13.28 1.98
N LEU A 55 5.74 -12.92 0.83
CA LEU A 55 5.29 -11.83 0.00
C LEU A 55 5.26 -12.27 -1.46
N VAL A 56 4.14 -12.03 -2.12
CA VAL A 56 4.00 -12.23 -3.57
C VAL A 56 3.95 -10.86 -4.26
N GLN A 57 5.01 -10.53 -5.01
CA GLN A 57 5.11 -9.22 -5.67
C GLN A 57 4.07 -9.09 -6.78
N LEU A 58 3.23 -8.07 -6.68
CA LEU A 58 2.25 -7.69 -7.68
C LEU A 58 2.79 -6.62 -8.66
N PRO A 59 2.30 -6.55 -9.89
CA PRO A 59 1.29 -7.41 -10.52
C PRO A 59 1.86 -8.78 -10.93
N LEU A 60 1.01 -9.78 -10.99
CA LEU A 60 1.34 -11.10 -11.52
C LEU A 60 1.19 -11.14 -13.05
N PRO A 61 1.85 -12.09 -13.74
CA PRO A 61 1.62 -12.37 -15.15
C PRO A 61 0.15 -12.67 -15.46
N GLU A 62 -0.24 -12.39 -16.71
CA GLU A 62 -1.59 -12.70 -17.21
C GLU A 62 -1.90 -14.20 -17.05
N GLY A 63 -3.11 -14.52 -16.62
CA GLY A 63 -3.54 -15.90 -16.37
C GLY A 63 -3.44 -16.36 -14.92
N LEU A 64 -2.69 -15.65 -14.05
CA LEU A 64 -2.64 -15.92 -12.62
C LEU A 64 -3.68 -15.07 -11.86
N ASN A 65 -4.40 -15.70 -10.92
CA ASN A 65 -5.36 -14.99 -10.09
C ASN A 65 -4.70 -14.53 -8.78
N ALA A 66 -4.32 -13.25 -8.74
CA ALA A 66 -3.64 -12.65 -7.59
C ALA A 66 -4.43 -12.80 -6.27
N ASN A 67 -5.76 -12.70 -6.29
CA ASN A 67 -6.57 -12.82 -5.07
C ASN A 67 -6.49 -14.25 -4.50
N LEU A 68 -6.63 -15.27 -5.35
CA LEU A 68 -6.52 -16.67 -4.92
C LEU A 68 -5.12 -17.02 -4.42
N ILE A 69 -4.09 -16.44 -5.05
CA ILE A 69 -2.69 -16.65 -4.63
C ILE A 69 -2.43 -16.00 -3.27
N ILE A 70 -2.91 -14.79 -3.04
CA ILE A 70 -2.80 -14.12 -1.73
C ILE A 70 -3.56 -14.91 -0.66
N GLU A 71 -4.76 -15.40 -0.96
CA GLU A 71 -5.58 -16.21 -0.05
C GLU A 71 -4.93 -17.56 0.30
N HIS A 72 -4.01 -18.04 -0.53
CA HIS A 72 -3.27 -19.28 -0.31
C HIS A 72 -2.10 -19.12 0.69
N ILE A 73 -1.63 -17.90 0.93
CA ILE A 73 -0.60 -17.61 1.95
C ILE A 73 -1.23 -17.79 3.33
N HIS A 74 -0.49 -18.40 4.28
CA HIS A 74 -0.98 -18.46 5.66
C HIS A 74 -1.14 -17.04 6.24
N PRO A 75 -2.31 -16.68 6.82
CA PRO A 75 -2.59 -15.31 7.27
C PRO A 75 -1.54 -14.70 8.20
N GLU A 76 -0.88 -15.53 9.02
CA GLU A 76 0.16 -15.12 9.95
C GLU A 76 1.53 -14.89 9.28
N LYS A 77 1.70 -15.41 8.05
CA LYS A 77 2.89 -15.18 7.21
C LYS A 77 2.66 -14.16 6.08
N ASP A 78 1.43 -13.67 5.91
CA ASP A 78 1.08 -12.63 4.93
C ASP A 78 1.57 -11.25 5.38
N VAL A 79 2.86 -10.98 5.20
CA VAL A 79 3.49 -9.74 5.69
C VAL A 79 3.13 -8.49 4.88
N ASP A 80 2.57 -8.63 3.68
CA ASP A 80 1.93 -7.51 2.96
C ASP A 80 0.57 -7.10 3.55
N GLY A 81 -0.09 -8.01 4.31
CA GLY A 81 -1.36 -7.76 4.98
C GLY A 81 -2.58 -7.79 4.07
N PHE A 82 -2.50 -8.46 2.90
CA PHE A 82 -3.58 -8.48 1.89
C PHE A 82 -4.53 -9.65 2.02
N HIS A 83 -4.20 -10.66 2.83
CA HIS A 83 -5.04 -11.82 3.06
C HIS A 83 -6.41 -11.39 3.60
N PRO A 84 -7.54 -11.96 3.10
CA PRO A 84 -8.89 -11.60 3.54
C PRO A 84 -9.08 -11.65 5.06
N SER A 85 -8.43 -12.59 5.75
CA SER A 85 -8.45 -12.66 7.22
C SER A 85 -7.82 -11.43 7.87
N ASN A 86 -6.68 -10.94 7.36
CA ASN A 86 -6.00 -9.76 7.90
C ASN A 86 -6.80 -8.48 7.64
N VAL A 87 -7.36 -8.32 6.44
CA VAL A 87 -8.26 -7.20 6.12
C VAL A 87 -9.54 -7.27 6.95
N GLY A 88 -10.08 -8.48 7.19
CA GLY A 88 -11.23 -8.70 8.07
C GLY A 88 -10.93 -8.30 9.52
N LYS A 89 -9.75 -8.67 10.05
CA LYS A 89 -9.29 -8.24 11.38
C LYS A 89 -9.20 -6.71 11.47
N LEU A 90 -8.64 -6.04 10.46
CA LEU A 90 -8.60 -4.57 10.41
C LEU A 90 -10.01 -3.96 10.45
N ALA A 91 -10.95 -4.47 9.66
CA ALA A 91 -12.33 -4.00 9.65
C ALA A 91 -13.03 -4.16 11.00
N LEU A 92 -12.71 -5.21 11.74
CA LEU A 92 -13.28 -5.54 13.05
C LEU A 92 -12.49 -4.99 14.24
N ARG A 93 -11.45 -4.19 14.01
CA ARG A 93 -10.54 -3.64 15.05
C ARG A 93 -9.83 -4.73 15.86
N GLN A 94 -9.55 -5.85 15.24
CA GLN A 94 -8.82 -6.96 15.85
C GLN A 94 -7.32 -6.86 15.54
N PRO A 95 -6.43 -7.34 16.43
CA PRO A 95 -4.99 -7.41 16.14
C PRO A 95 -4.70 -8.32 14.94
N GLY A 96 -3.75 -7.93 14.11
CA GLY A 96 -3.31 -8.69 12.94
C GLY A 96 -2.31 -7.90 12.11
N LEU A 97 -1.76 -8.54 11.10
CA LEU A 97 -0.90 -7.88 10.12
C LEU A 97 -1.75 -6.90 9.30
N ARG A 98 -1.26 -5.69 9.14
CA ARG A 98 -1.99 -4.60 8.45
C ARG A 98 -1.39 -4.39 7.08
N PRO A 99 -2.20 -4.05 6.04
CA PRO A 99 -1.68 -3.72 4.71
C PRO A 99 -0.58 -2.67 4.76
N CYS A 100 0.60 -3.00 4.20
CA CYS A 100 1.82 -2.22 4.38
C CYS A 100 1.69 -0.76 3.94
N THR A 101 1.12 -0.49 2.76
CA THR A 101 0.99 0.87 2.24
C THR A 101 0.04 1.72 3.10
N PRO A 102 -1.19 1.29 3.42
CA PRO A 102 -2.05 1.99 4.37
C PRO A 102 -1.42 2.21 5.75
N LYS A 103 -0.76 1.20 6.31
CA LYS A 103 -0.04 1.32 7.57
C LYS A 103 1.04 2.42 7.51
N GLY A 104 1.88 2.40 6.48
CA GLY A 104 2.92 3.42 6.30
C GLY A 104 2.35 4.83 6.05
N ILE A 105 1.17 4.94 5.44
CA ILE A 105 0.45 6.22 5.30
C ILE A 105 -0.01 6.74 6.66
N MET A 106 -0.48 5.87 7.56
CA MET A 106 -0.87 6.30 8.91
C MET A 106 0.32 6.88 9.68
N GLU A 107 1.52 6.30 9.56
CA GLU A 107 2.76 6.86 10.14
C GLU A 107 3.10 8.24 9.57
N LEU A 108 2.93 8.44 8.24
CA LEU A 108 3.12 9.75 7.62
C LEU A 108 2.10 10.79 8.15
N ILE A 109 0.84 10.41 8.31
CA ILE A 109 -0.18 11.28 8.87
C ILE A 109 0.17 11.64 10.32
N GLU A 110 0.57 10.68 11.13
CA GLU A 110 0.99 10.90 12.51
C GLU A 110 2.18 11.86 12.61
N SER A 111 3.16 11.76 11.68
CA SER A 111 4.33 12.64 11.62
C SER A 111 3.99 14.12 11.40
N THR A 112 2.80 14.43 10.88
CA THR A 112 2.31 15.81 10.73
C THR A 112 1.92 16.46 12.07
N ASN A 113 1.75 15.66 13.13
CA ASN A 113 1.17 16.05 14.42
C ASN A 113 -0.29 16.56 14.32
N VAL A 114 -0.96 16.39 13.18
CA VAL A 114 -2.39 16.67 13.03
C VAL A 114 -3.18 15.44 13.46
N LYS A 115 -4.10 15.62 14.39
CA LYS A 115 -4.98 14.52 14.83
C LYS A 115 -6.01 14.21 13.75
N PRO A 116 -6.08 12.99 13.24
CA PRO A 116 -7.03 12.64 12.18
C PRO A 116 -8.48 12.58 12.68
N HIS A 117 -8.69 12.48 13.98
CA HIS A 117 -10.02 12.36 14.59
C HIS A 117 -10.94 13.53 14.21
N GLY A 118 -12.06 13.21 13.58
CA GLY A 118 -13.06 14.17 13.14
C GLY A 118 -12.79 14.84 11.78
N LEU A 119 -11.67 14.54 11.11
CA LEU A 119 -11.40 15.07 9.77
C LEU A 119 -12.30 14.41 8.72
N GLU A 120 -12.69 15.20 7.71
CA GLU A 120 -13.27 14.71 6.46
C GLU A 120 -12.14 14.14 5.59
N ALA A 121 -12.07 12.81 5.50
CA ALA A 121 -11.05 12.12 4.75
C ALA A 121 -11.59 11.58 3.42
N LEU A 122 -10.84 11.78 2.34
CA LEU A 122 -11.15 11.29 1.01
C LEU A 122 -10.09 10.29 0.54
N VAL A 123 -10.52 9.10 0.20
CA VAL A 123 -9.68 8.10 -0.47
C VAL A 123 -10.07 8.03 -1.95
N VAL A 124 -9.15 8.42 -2.82
CA VAL A 124 -9.34 8.39 -4.28
C VAL A 124 -8.71 7.11 -4.83
N GLY A 125 -9.56 6.15 -5.15
CA GLY A 125 -9.19 4.78 -5.54
C GLY A 125 -9.74 3.74 -4.56
N ALA A 126 -10.18 2.60 -5.09
CA ALA A 126 -10.85 1.55 -4.29
C ALA A 126 -10.25 0.16 -4.56
N SER A 127 -8.91 0.09 -4.75
CA SER A 127 -8.20 -1.17 -4.90
C SER A 127 -8.23 -2.00 -3.60
N ASN A 128 -8.11 -3.32 -3.74
CA ASN A 128 -8.06 -4.21 -2.57
C ASN A 128 -6.78 -4.04 -1.74
N ILE A 129 -5.69 -3.59 -2.38
CA ILE A 129 -4.37 -3.51 -1.74
C ILE A 129 -4.07 -2.14 -1.10
N VAL A 130 -4.76 -1.06 -1.51
CA VAL A 130 -4.56 0.29 -0.96
C VAL A 130 -5.87 0.94 -0.57
N GLY A 131 -6.76 1.24 -1.53
CA GLY A 131 -7.91 2.12 -1.28
C GLY A 131 -8.88 1.60 -0.23
N ARG A 132 -9.29 0.33 -0.31
CA ARG A 132 -10.19 -0.30 0.67
C ARG A 132 -9.57 -0.39 2.06
N PRO A 133 -8.36 -0.94 2.26
CA PRO A 133 -7.74 -0.96 3.57
C PRO A 133 -7.41 0.45 4.10
N MET A 134 -7.05 1.41 3.25
CA MET A 134 -6.85 2.80 3.68
C MET A 134 -8.13 3.43 4.25
N THR A 135 -9.28 3.12 3.65
CA THR A 135 -10.59 3.53 4.20
C THR A 135 -10.80 3.02 5.62
N LEU A 136 -10.44 1.75 5.85
CA LEU A 136 -10.56 1.13 7.17
C LEU A 136 -9.60 1.74 8.19
N GLU A 137 -8.36 2.02 7.79
CA GLU A 137 -7.36 2.69 8.65
C GLU A 137 -7.82 4.07 9.09
N LEU A 138 -8.29 4.90 8.15
CA LEU A 138 -8.77 6.24 8.44
C LEU A 138 -10.05 6.22 9.29
N LEU A 139 -10.95 5.27 9.04
CA LEU A 139 -12.13 5.07 9.87
C LEU A 139 -11.74 4.66 11.30
N LEU A 140 -10.77 3.78 11.44
CA LEU A 140 -10.23 3.36 12.75
C LEU A 140 -9.60 4.54 13.50
N ALA A 141 -8.93 5.45 12.77
CA ALA A 141 -8.34 6.68 13.32
C ALA A 141 -9.37 7.77 13.67
N GLY A 142 -10.67 7.53 13.40
CA GLY A 142 -11.76 8.45 13.76
C GLY A 142 -12.10 9.49 12.70
N CYS A 143 -11.67 9.33 11.46
CA CYS A 143 -12.11 10.16 10.34
C CYS A 143 -13.54 9.84 9.90
N THR A 144 -14.23 10.82 9.33
CA THR A 144 -15.36 10.58 8.41
C THR A 144 -14.79 10.28 7.03
N VAL A 145 -14.98 9.07 6.51
CA VAL A 145 -14.28 8.64 5.29
C VAL A 145 -15.20 8.50 4.09
N THR A 146 -14.86 9.19 3.01
CA THR A 146 -15.45 8.96 1.69
C THR A 146 -14.44 8.22 0.80
N THR A 147 -14.85 7.08 0.23
CA THR A 147 -14.04 6.35 -0.76
C THR A 147 -14.63 6.53 -2.15
N THR A 148 -13.78 6.90 -3.10
CA THR A 148 -14.19 7.13 -4.49
C THR A 148 -13.61 6.07 -5.43
N HIS A 149 -14.30 5.88 -6.55
CA HIS A 149 -13.97 4.92 -7.59
C HIS A 149 -14.38 5.46 -8.98
N ARG A 150 -14.11 4.74 -10.04
CA ARG A 150 -14.38 5.16 -11.43
C ARG A 150 -15.82 5.61 -11.74
N PHE A 151 -16.78 5.25 -10.92
CA PHE A 151 -18.19 5.61 -11.09
C PHE A 151 -18.62 6.78 -10.18
N THR A 152 -17.72 7.33 -9.40
CA THR A 152 -18.01 8.44 -8.49
C THR A 152 -18.37 9.69 -9.28
N LYS A 153 -19.49 10.30 -8.92
CA LYS A 153 -19.91 11.60 -9.45
C LYS A 153 -19.33 12.71 -8.58
N ASP A 154 -19.08 13.87 -9.19
CA ASP A 154 -18.58 15.07 -8.52
C ASP A 154 -17.33 14.80 -7.67
N LEU A 155 -16.29 14.27 -8.31
CA LEU A 155 -15.01 14.06 -7.63
C LEU A 155 -14.38 15.38 -7.18
N GLU A 156 -14.48 16.44 -7.99
CA GLU A 156 -13.97 17.77 -7.67
C GLU A 156 -14.56 18.29 -6.36
N GLY A 157 -15.90 18.29 -6.21
CA GLY A 157 -16.56 18.75 -4.99
C GLY A 157 -16.13 17.96 -3.76
N LYS A 158 -15.88 16.66 -3.91
CA LYS A 158 -15.36 15.81 -2.81
C LYS A 158 -13.94 16.19 -2.42
N VAL A 159 -13.06 16.43 -3.40
CA VAL A 159 -11.67 16.84 -3.17
C VAL A 159 -11.63 18.21 -2.47
N ARG A 160 -12.43 19.18 -2.94
CA ARG A 160 -12.50 20.53 -2.36
C ARG A 160 -12.97 20.58 -0.90
N ASN A 161 -13.70 19.57 -0.47
CA ASN A 161 -14.25 19.49 0.90
C ASN A 161 -13.40 18.68 1.87
N ALA A 162 -12.41 17.91 1.37
CA ALA A 162 -11.62 17.01 2.18
C ALA A 162 -10.49 17.74 2.95
N ASP A 163 -10.35 17.42 4.23
CA ASP A 163 -9.24 17.88 5.08
C ASP A 163 -8.00 16.99 4.89
N LEU A 164 -8.23 15.72 4.59
CA LEU A 164 -7.20 14.72 4.34
C LEU A 164 -7.55 13.96 3.07
N ILE A 165 -6.59 13.86 2.14
CA ILE A 165 -6.79 13.22 0.85
C ILE A 165 -5.70 12.17 0.64
N VAL A 166 -6.10 10.94 0.33
CA VAL A 166 -5.19 9.86 -0.10
C VAL A 166 -5.53 9.49 -1.54
N VAL A 167 -4.58 9.66 -2.46
CA VAL A 167 -4.79 9.40 -3.90
C VAL A 167 -3.99 8.17 -4.33
N ALA A 168 -4.70 7.16 -4.83
CA ALA A 168 -4.14 5.86 -5.21
C ALA A 168 -4.86 5.29 -6.45
N VAL A 169 -4.69 5.94 -7.62
CA VAL A 169 -5.34 5.57 -8.88
C VAL A 169 -4.37 5.13 -9.97
N GLY A 170 -3.06 5.39 -9.80
CA GLY A 170 -2.02 5.04 -10.75
C GLY A 170 -2.13 5.80 -12.08
N LYS A 171 -2.49 7.09 -12.03
CA LYS A 171 -2.61 7.96 -13.21
C LYS A 171 -1.92 9.30 -12.93
N PRO A 172 -0.95 9.70 -13.79
CA PRO A 172 -0.19 10.93 -13.59
C PRO A 172 -1.11 12.15 -13.46
N SER A 173 -0.92 12.96 -12.42
CA SER A 173 -1.62 14.25 -12.21
C SER A 173 -3.16 14.13 -12.36
N PHE A 174 -3.73 13.02 -11.89
CA PHE A 174 -5.17 12.74 -11.98
C PHE A 174 -6.00 13.74 -11.16
N ILE A 175 -5.47 14.20 -10.04
CA ILE A 175 -6.09 15.24 -9.20
C ILE A 175 -5.41 16.57 -9.50
N PRO A 176 -6.12 17.54 -10.12
CA PRO A 176 -5.64 18.90 -10.29
C PRO A 176 -5.34 19.56 -8.95
N GLY A 177 -4.20 20.26 -8.84
CA GLY A 177 -3.79 20.92 -7.61
C GLY A 177 -4.76 22.01 -7.14
N GLU A 178 -5.45 22.67 -8.08
CA GLU A 178 -6.47 23.68 -7.81
C GLU A 178 -7.69 23.15 -7.04
N TRP A 179 -7.92 21.85 -7.06
CA TRP A 179 -9.01 21.23 -6.31
C TRP A 179 -8.68 21.04 -4.83
N ILE A 180 -7.39 21.06 -4.49
CA ILE A 180 -6.95 20.85 -3.10
C ILE A 180 -7.47 21.99 -2.23
N LYS A 181 -8.09 21.64 -1.12
CA LYS A 181 -8.52 22.57 -0.07
C LYS A 181 -7.28 23.19 0.58
N ASP A 182 -7.31 24.50 0.82
CA ASP A 182 -6.21 25.18 1.51
C ASP A 182 -6.03 24.61 2.91
N GLY A 183 -4.80 24.22 3.24
CA GLY A 183 -4.46 23.61 4.51
C GLY A 183 -4.72 22.10 4.60
N ALA A 184 -5.16 21.43 3.53
CA ALA A 184 -5.37 19.98 3.53
C ALA A 184 -4.05 19.18 3.67
N ILE A 185 -4.18 17.96 4.19
CA ILE A 185 -3.12 16.94 4.14
C ILE A 185 -3.32 16.11 2.87
N VAL A 186 -2.29 16.00 2.03
CA VAL A 186 -2.33 15.29 0.76
C VAL A 186 -1.31 14.18 0.76
N ILE A 187 -1.80 12.94 0.67
CA ILE A 187 -0.97 11.74 0.55
C ILE A 187 -1.11 11.19 -0.88
N ASP A 188 -0.08 11.35 -1.66
CA ASP A 188 0.00 10.83 -3.03
C ASP A 188 0.70 9.47 -3.04
N VAL A 189 -0.04 8.42 -3.32
CA VAL A 189 0.44 7.03 -3.39
C VAL A 189 0.92 6.68 -4.79
N GLY A 190 0.54 7.49 -5.79
CA GLY A 190 0.85 7.24 -7.19
C GLY A 190 2.36 7.22 -7.46
N ILE A 191 2.82 6.25 -8.25
CA ILE A 191 4.18 6.23 -8.80
C ILE A 191 4.06 5.94 -10.29
N ASN A 192 4.11 6.99 -11.08
CA ASN A 192 3.93 6.90 -12.52
C ASN A 192 5.22 7.30 -13.23
N ARG A 193 5.71 6.47 -14.14
CA ARG A 193 6.87 6.79 -14.97
C ARG A 193 6.39 7.40 -16.28
N LEU A 194 6.75 8.66 -16.50
CA LEU A 194 6.48 9.36 -17.76
C LEU A 194 7.41 8.86 -18.88
N ALA A 195 7.06 9.16 -20.13
CA ALA A 195 7.90 8.85 -21.30
C ALA A 195 9.31 9.47 -21.20
N SER A 196 9.46 10.58 -20.47
CA SER A 196 10.75 11.22 -20.16
C SER A 196 11.61 10.45 -19.15
N GLY A 197 11.07 9.39 -18.52
CA GLY A 197 11.69 8.67 -17.42
C GLY A 197 11.44 9.29 -16.04
N LYS A 198 10.90 10.52 -15.96
CA LYS A 198 10.57 11.18 -14.68
C LYS A 198 9.47 10.41 -13.96
N LEU A 199 9.61 10.26 -12.64
CA LEU A 199 8.56 9.73 -11.77
C LEU A 199 7.69 10.87 -11.26
N VAL A 200 6.38 10.68 -11.30
CA VAL A 200 5.37 11.63 -10.82
C VAL A 200 4.25 10.88 -10.10
N GLY A 201 3.54 11.59 -9.23
CA GLY A 201 2.39 11.07 -8.51
C GLY A 201 1.07 11.17 -9.30
N ASP A 202 0.00 10.87 -8.57
CA ASP A 202 -1.38 10.98 -9.06
C ASP A 202 -1.95 12.40 -8.86
N VAL A 203 -1.27 13.26 -8.10
CA VAL A 203 -1.65 14.66 -7.84
C VAL A 203 -0.75 15.60 -8.65
N ASP A 204 -1.31 16.70 -9.14
CA ASP A 204 -0.52 17.82 -9.65
C ASP A 204 0.22 18.48 -8.47
N PHE A 205 1.43 17.99 -8.23
CA PHE A 205 2.24 18.37 -7.07
C PHE A 205 2.62 19.85 -7.10
N ASP A 206 2.94 20.40 -8.26
CA ASP A 206 3.49 21.75 -8.36
C ASP A 206 2.47 22.82 -7.94
N VAL A 207 1.19 22.60 -8.21
CA VAL A 207 0.10 23.47 -7.75
C VAL A 207 -0.38 23.07 -6.35
N ALA A 208 -0.52 21.78 -6.07
CA ALA A 208 -1.04 21.30 -4.79
C ALA A 208 -0.17 21.68 -3.58
N LYS A 209 1.17 21.72 -3.75
CA LYS A 209 2.11 22.05 -2.66
C LYS A 209 1.92 23.47 -2.09
N ASP A 210 1.41 24.41 -2.90
CA ASP A 210 1.20 25.78 -2.48
C ASP A 210 -0.11 25.96 -1.67
N LYS A 211 -0.98 24.95 -1.69
CA LYS A 211 -2.27 24.91 -1.01
C LYS A 211 -2.31 23.99 0.20
N ALA A 212 -1.68 22.83 0.08
CA ALA A 212 -1.66 21.83 1.13
C ALA A 212 -0.80 22.26 2.31
N ALA A 213 -1.24 21.95 3.55
CA ALA A 213 -0.37 22.08 4.72
C ALA A 213 0.75 21.04 4.70
N PHE A 214 0.44 19.83 4.20
CA PHE A 214 1.39 18.73 4.04
C PHE A 214 1.07 18.00 2.74
N ILE A 215 2.10 17.66 1.99
CA ILE A 215 1.98 16.84 0.79
C ILE A 215 3.18 15.91 0.66
N THR A 216 2.93 14.64 0.36
CA THR A 216 4.01 13.67 0.13
C THR A 216 4.66 13.90 -1.24
N PRO A 217 6.00 13.90 -1.34
CA PRO A 217 6.67 13.94 -2.64
C PRO A 217 6.60 12.60 -3.36
N VAL A 218 6.72 12.61 -4.68
CA VAL A 218 6.89 11.41 -5.51
C VAL A 218 8.10 11.61 -6.42
N PRO A 219 9.15 10.79 -6.30
CA PRO A 219 9.37 9.70 -5.33
C PRO A 219 9.75 10.20 -3.93
N GLY A 220 9.84 9.28 -2.96
CA GLY A 220 10.39 9.53 -1.63
C GLY A 220 9.36 9.77 -0.52
N GLY A 221 8.05 9.74 -0.84
CA GLY A 221 6.96 9.83 0.13
C GLY A 221 6.50 8.45 0.63
N VAL A 222 5.39 7.95 0.09
CA VAL A 222 4.73 6.71 0.57
C VAL A 222 5.56 5.45 0.33
N GLY A 223 6.31 5.37 -0.80
CA GLY A 223 7.06 4.16 -1.16
C GLY A 223 8.02 3.65 -0.06
N PRO A 224 8.92 4.49 0.48
CA PRO A 224 9.80 4.10 1.60
C PRO A 224 9.04 3.60 2.82
N MET A 225 7.90 4.20 3.16
CA MET A 225 7.07 3.80 4.28
C MET A 225 6.41 2.43 4.09
N THR A 226 6.03 2.10 2.84
CA THR A 226 5.55 0.74 2.51
C THR A 226 6.61 -0.31 2.82
N VAL A 227 7.89 -0.03 2.49
CA VAL A 227 9.00 -0.94 2.79
C VAL A 227 9.24 -1.03 4.29
N ALA A 228 9.24 0.08 5.01
CA ALA A 228 9.39 0.09 6.47
C ALA A 228 8.27 -0.72 7.15
N SER A 229 7.01 -0.54 6.73
CA SER A 229 5.88 -1.30 7.26
C SER A 229 5.97 -2.80 6.96
N LEU A 230 6.55 -3.19 5.82
CA LEU A 230 6.81 -4.59 5.50
C LEU A 230 7.82 -5.21 6.48
N ILE A 231 8.91 -4.52 6.76
CA ILE A 231 9.91 -4.96 7.75
C ILE A 231 9.26 -5.11 9.13
N GLU A 232 8.48 -4.13 9.54
CA GLU A 232 7.77 -4.18 10.82
C GLU A 232 6.75 -5.33 10.88
N ASN A 233 5.96 -5.53 9.83
CA ASN A 233 5.04 -6.67 9.77
C ASN A 233 5.79 -8.02 9.83
N THR A 234 6.96 -8.12 9.21
CA THR A 234 7.79 -9.34 9.27
C THR A 234 8.29 -9.58 10.70
N LEU A 235 8.72 -8.53 11.40
CA LEU A 235 9.09 -8.64 12.81
C LEU A 235 7.91 -9.07 13.68
N ILE A 236 6.74 -8.45 13.49
CA ILE A 236 5.51 -8.82 14.20
C ILE A 236 5.14 -10.28 13.92
N ALA A 237 5.26 -10.74 12.69
CA ALA A 237 4.98 -12.12 12.33
C ALA A 237 5.92 -13.08 13.06
N CYS A 238 7.22 -12.80 13.09
CA CYS A 238 8.23 -13.57 13.82
C CYS A 238 7.94 -13.60 15.34
N GLU A 239 7.67 -12.45 15.97
CA GLU A 239 7.49 -12.34 17.42
C GLU A 239 6.16 -12.94 17.92
N GLN A 240 5.09 -12.83 17.13
CA GLN A 240 3.76 -13.26 17.56
C GLN A 240 3.40 -14.68 17.11
N PHE A 241 3.93 -15.13 15.98
CA PHE A 241 3.54 -16.38 15.34
C PHE A 241 4.73 -17.30 15.05
N GLY A 242 5.98 -16.81 15.14
CA GLY A 242 7.20 -17.62 15.04
C GLY A 242 7.28 -18.65 16.18
N LYS A 243 7.84 -19.83 15.89
CA LYS A 243 8.01 -20.91 16.87
C LYS A 243 9.43 -20.97 17.40
#